data_d367f78620c55e55eade720f7c7000ad
#
_entry.id   d367f78620c55e55eade720f7c7000ad
#
_cell.length_a   1.000
_cell.length_b   1.000
_cell.length_c   1.000
_cell.angle_alpha   90.00
_cell.angle_beta   90.00
_cell.angle_gamma   90.00
#
_symmetry.space_group_name_H-M   'P 1'
#
loop_
_entity.id
_entity.type
_entity.pdbx_description
1 polymer ?
#
loop_
_entity_poly.entity_id
_entity_poly.type
_entity_poly.pdbx_seq_one_letter_code
_entity_poly.pdbx_strand_id
1 'polypeptide(L)'
;MVTHENSNIDITGKSLQCLKPGAWLNDEVINVYLGLLKERERQEPQKFLRCHFFNTFFYKSLTRGGYNYKSVRRWTSQRKLGYCLLECDKIFVPIHKEVHWCLAVINKKDEKFQYLDSLRGRDPCVMPILVSFADM
;
A
#
# COMPACT_ATOMS: atom_id res chain seq x y z
N MET A 1 5.39 14.19 19.39
CA MET A 1 4.91 14.06 18.00
C MET A 1 6.07 14.20 17.04
N VAL A 2 6.15 13.30 16.07
CA VAL A 2 7.20 13.30 15.06
C VAL A 2 6.55 13.33 13.68
N THR A 3 7.10 14.14 12.77
CA THR A 3 6.60 14.27 11.41
C THR A 3 7.58 13.63 10.43
N HIS A 4 7.07 12.75 9.57
CA HIS A 4 7.86 12.19 8.47
C HIS A 4 7.73 13.14 7.27
N GLU A 5 8.81 13.84 6.92
CA GLU A 5 8.78 14.92 5.92
C GLU A 5 8.25 14.48 4.56
N ASN A 6 8.67 13.32 4.05
CA ASN A 6 8.31 12.88 2.70
C ASN A 6 6.86 12.40 2.58
N SER A 7 6.26 11.93 3.66
CA SER A 7 4.86 11.47 3.65
C SER A 7 3.92 12.49 4.29
N ASN A 8 4.48 13.53 4.89
CA ASN A 8 3.72 14.59 5.58
C ASN A 8 2.76 14.01 6.64
N ILE A 9 3.18 12.95 7.33
CA ILE A 9 2.39 12.28 8.35
C ILE A 9 3.00 12.56 9.72
N ASP A 10 2.17 13.01 10.65
CA ASP A 10 2.57 13.25 12.04
C ASP A 10 2.34 11.97 12.85
N ILE A 11 3.37 11.54 13.58
CA ILE A 11 3.28 10.37 14.46
C ILE A 11 3.39 10.84 15.91
N THR A 12 2.39 10.48 16.71
CA THR A 12 2.40 10.76 18.15
C THR A 12 2.85 9.52 18.92
N GLY A 13 3.28 9.72 20.18
CA GLY A 13 3.57 8.61 21.08
C GLY A 13 2.34 7.71 21.28
N LYS A 14 1.14 8.30 21.25
CA LYS A 14 -0.11 7.53 21.35
C LYS A 14 -0.29 6.61 20.12
N SER A 15 -0.04 7.12 18.92
CA SER A 15 -0.13 6.31 17.70
C SER A 15 0.85 5.13 17.72
N LEU A 16 2.04 5.33 18.28
CA LEU A 16 3.06 4.28 18.37
C LEU A 16 2.69 3.16 19.36
N GLN A 17 1.69 3.35 20.21
CA GLN A 17 1.26 2.31 21.13
C GLN A 17 0.73 1.06 20.41
N CYS A 18 0.29 1.19 19.16
CA CYS A 18 -0.17 0.06 18.36
C CYS A 18 0.94 -0.96 18.07
N LEU A 19 2.21 -0.59 18.29
CA LEU A 19 3.35 -1.49 18.08
C LEU A 19 3.64 -2.39 19.30
N LYS A 20 2.94 -2.20 20.41
CA LYS A 20 3.08 -3.05 21.59
C LYS A 20 2.54 -4.45 21.30
N PRO A 21 3.10 -5.50 21.98
CA PRO A 21 2.56 -6.86 21.84
C PRO A 21 1.06 -6.92 22.13
N GLY A 22 0.32 -7.62 21.29
CA GLY A 22 -1.13 -7.78 21.43
C GLY A 22 -1.96 -6.63 20.88
N ALA A 23 -1.35 -5.54 20.44
CA ALA A 23 -2.06 -4.42 19.83
C ALA A 23 -2.22 -4.61 18.34
N TRP A 24 -3.18 -3.90 17.74
CA TRP A 24 -3.42 -3.89 16.29
C TRP A 24 -2.77 -2.65 15.67
N LEU A 25 -2.19 -2.82 14.49
CA LEU A 25 -1.58 -1.71 13.76
C LEU A 25 -2.64 -0.67 13.37
N ASN A 26 -2.25 0.59 13.37
CA ASN A 26 -3.10 1.66 12.86
C ASN A 26 -2.58 2.15 11.49
N ASP A 27 -3.43 2.90 10.79
CA ASP A 27 -3.14 3.39 9.44
C ASP A 27 -1.97 4.37 9.41
N GLU A 28 -1.80 5.22 10.42
CA GLU A 28 -0.71 6.19 10.46
C GLU A 28 0.65 5.49 10.47
N VAL A 29 0.82 4.49 11.32
CA VAL A 29 2.07 3.73 11.43
C VAL A 29 2.34 2.96 10.13
N ILE A 30 1.32 2.34 9.54
CA ILE A 30 1.46 1.63 8.28
C ILE A 30 1.93 2.59 7.18
N ASN A 31 1.29 3.75 7.04
CA ASN A 31 1.64 4.71 6.01
C ASN A 31 3.05 5.28 6.18
N VAL A 32 3.47 5.57 7.41
CA VAL A 32 4.83 6.04 7.67
C VAL A 32 5.85 4.96 7.34
N TYR A 33 5.58 3.71 7.73
CA TYR A 33 6.49 2.60 7.44
C TYR A 33 6.69 2.42 5.93
N LEU A 34 5.59 2.45 5.17
CA LEU A 34 5.67 2.33 3.71
C LEU A 34 6.43 3.50 3.09
N GLY A 35 6.24 4.72 3.63
CA GLY A 35 7.00 5.88 3.21
C GLY A 35 8.50 5.73 3.46
N LEU A 36 8.87 5.14 4.59
CA LEU A 36 10.28 4.86 4.89
C LEU A 36 10.88 3.83 3.93
N LEU A 37 10.11 2.81 3.56
CA LEU A 37 10.57 1.83 2.58
C LEU A 37 10.80 2.47 1.20
N LYS A 38 9.91 3.37 0.79
CA LYS A 38 10.08 4.09 -0.47
C LYS A 38 11.28 5.01 -0.44
N GLU A 39 11.52 5.68 0.66
CA GLU A 39 12.69 6.52 0.85
C GLU A 39 13.99 5.72 0.75
N ARG A 40 14.03 4.54 1.36
CA ARG A 40 15.19 3.65 1.28
C ARG A 40 15.49 3.26 -0.17
N GLU A 41 14.45 2.94 -0.93
CA GLU A 41 14.61 2.62 -2.36
C GLU A 41 15.16 3.81 -3.15
N ARG A 42 14.66 5.01 -2.88
CA ARG A 42 15.11 6.22 -3.57
C ARG A 42 16.58 6.53 -3.31
N GLN A 43 17.05 6.26 -2.10
CA GLN A 43 18.45 6.50 -1.75
C GLN A 43 19.39 5.49 -2.38
N GLU A 44 18.95 4.26 -2.60
CA GLU A 44 19.78 3.20 -3.16
C GLU A 44 19.00 2.43 -4.25
N PRO A 45 18.65 3.09 -5.39
CA PRO A 45 17.78 2.47 -6.39
C PRO A 45 18.37 1.25 -7.07
N GLN A 46 19.70 1.08 -7.04
CA GLN A 46 20.37 -0.07 -7.62
C GLN A 46 20.34 -1.28 -6.69
N LYS A 47 20.12 -1.07 -5.40
CA LYS A 47 20.14 -2.11 -4.39
C LYS A 47 18.77 -2.74 -4.17
N PHE A 48 17.70 -1.99 -4.36
CA PHE A 48 16.34 -2.42 -4.06
C PHE A 48 15.49 -2.50 -5.33
N LEU A 49 14.50 -3.37 -5.33
CA LEU A 49 13.50 -3.45 -6.40
C LEU A 49 12.75 -2.13 -6.51
N ARG A 50 12.32 -1.79 -7.74
CA ARG A 50 11.49 -0.63 -7.97
C ARG A 50 10.06 -0.96 -7.52
N CYS A 51 9.60 -0.30 -6.46
CA CYS A 51 8.31 -0.58 -5.85
C CYS A 51 7.42 0.66 -5.80
N HIS A 52 6.12 0.43 -5.82
CA HIS A 52 5.14 1.45 -5.46
C HIS A 52 4.36 0.95 -4.24
N PHE A 53 4.16 1.85 -3.29
CA PHE A 53 3.43 1.57 -2.06
C PHE A 53 2.20 2.46 -2.02
N PHE A 54 1.01 1.89 -2.23
CA PHE A 54 -0.22 2.64 -2.03
C PHE A 54 -0.45 2.84 -0.53
N ASN A 55 -1.10 3.95 -0.17
CA ASN A 55 -1.45 4.19 1.23
C ASN A 55 -2.66 3.36 1.64
N THR A 56 -3.02 3.44 2.92
CA THR A 56 -4.10 2.65 3.52
C THR A 56 -5.49 3.03 2.99
N PHE A 57 -5.64 4.17 2.30
CA PHE A 57 -6.91 4.62 1.75
C PHE A 57 -7.15 4.17 0.31
N PHE A 58 -6.12 3.70 -0.38
CA PHE A 58 -6.22 3.39 -1.81
C PHE A 58 -7.28 2.31 -2.09
N TYR A 59 -7.18 1.17 -1.44
CA TYR A 59 -8.10 0.06 -1.70
C TYR A 59 -9.55 0.41 -1.35
N LYS A 60 -9.74 1.13 -0.25
CA LYS A 60 -11.06 1.59 0.16
C LYS A 60 -11.68 2.52 -0.87
N SER A 61 -10.88 3.44 -1.42
CA SER A 61 -11.34 4.35 -2.46
C SER A 61 -11.65 3.61 -3.77
N LEU A 62 -10.80 2.65 -4.13
CA LEU A 62 -10.97 1.83 -5.34
C LEU A 62 -12.26 1.00 -5.28
N THR A 63 -12.69 0.59 -4.08
CA THR A 63 -13.82 -0.33 -3.91
C THR A 63 -15.06 0.33 -3.34
N ARG A 64 -15.09 1.65 -3.23
CA ARG A 64 -16.24 2.37 -2.69
C ARG A 64 -17.46 2.21 -3.61
N GLY A 65 -18.49 1.51 -3.10
CA GLY A 65 -19.70 1.23 -3.89
C GLY A 65 -19.50 0.21 -5.00
N GLY A 66 -18.46 -0.64 -4.89
CA GLY A 66 -18.03 -1.58 -5.91
C GLY A 66 -16.72 -1.11 -6.54
N TYR A 67 -16.28 -1.77 -7.61
CA TYR A 67 -15.05 -1.38 -8.29
C TYR A 67 -15.19 0.02 -8.90
N ASN A 68 -14.29 0.95 -8.50
CA ASN A 68 -14.37 2.35 -8.91
C ASN A 68 -12.98 2.90 -9.23
N TYR A 69 -12.47 2.58 -10.42
CA TYR A 69 -11.17 3.07 -10.87
C TYR A 69 -11.10 4.60 -10.94
N LYS A 70 -12.21 5.26 -11.28
CA LYS A 70 -12.23 6.72 -11.43
C LYS A 70 -11.84 7.44 -10.14
N SER A 71 -12.13 6.85 -8.98
CA SER A 71 -11.83 7.48 -7.70
C SER A 71 -10.33 7.54 -7.41
N VAL A 72 -9.53 6.69 -8.04
CA VAL A 72 -8.09 6.56 -7.76
C VAL A 72 -7.20 6.83 -8.98
N ARG A 73 -7.75 7.05 -10.15
CA ARG A 73 -6.93 7.19 -11.36
C ARG A 73 -5.87 8.29 -11.27
N ARG A 74 -6.15 9.36 -10.53
CA ARG A 74 -5.19 10.45 -10.33
C ARG A 74 -4.02 10.03 -9.45
N TRP A 75 -4.23 9.07 -8.57
CA TRP A 75 -3.19 8.57 -7.68
C TRP A 75 -2.11 7.79 -8.41
N THR A 76 -2.42 7.33 -9.62
CA THR A 76 -1.55 6.46 -10.40
C THR A 76 -0.91 7.18 -11.59
N SER A 77 -1.16 8.49 -11.75
CA SER A 77 -0.62 9.23 -12.88
C SER A 77 0.90 9.37 -12.75
N GLN A 78 1.60 9.16 -13.86
CA GLN A 78 3.05 9.30 -13.92
C GLN A 78 3.50 10.70 -13.53
N ARG A 79 2.72 11.70 -13.90
CA ARG A 79 3.01 13.10 -13.57
C ARG A 79 3.05 13.33 -12.07
N LYS A 80 2.12 12.74 -11.33
CA LYS A 80 2.02 12.91 -9.88
C LYS A 80 3.03 12.06 -9.13
N LEU A 81 3.25 10.81 -9.58
CA LEU A 81 4.18 9.89 -8.94
C LEU A 81 5.64 10.19 -9.26
N GLY A 82 5.91 10.75 -10.42
CA GLY A 82 7.27 10.92 -10.92
C GLY A 82 7.85 9.68 -11.59
N TYR A 83 7.06 8.61 -11.71
CA TYR A 83 7.44 7.37 -12.39
C TYR A 83 6.19 6.64 -12.88
N CYS A 84 6.39 5.71 -13.80
CA CYS A 84 5.29 4.91 -14.34
C CYS A 84 5.05 3.67 -13.48
N LEU A 85 3.80 3.46 -13.06
CA LEU A 85 3.42 2.27 -12.27
C LEU A 85 3.76 0.97 -13.00
N LEU A 86 3.62 0.97 -14.33
CA LEU A 86 3.90 -0.22 -15.13
C LEU A 86 5.38 -0.63 -15.11
N GLU A 87 6.27 0.27 -14.73
CA GLU A 87 7.70 0.00 -14.64
C GLU A 87 8.11 -0.54 -13.28
N CYS A 88 7.21 -0.56 -12.31
CA CYS A 88 7.51 -1.08 -10.98
C CYS A 88 7.59 -2.61 -11.01
N ASP A 89 8.52 -3.16 -10.24
CA ASP A 89 8.64 -4.61 -10.05
C ASP A 89 7.53 -5.15 -9.16
N LYS A 90 7.17 -4.41 -8.13
CA LYS A 90 6.12 -4.77 -7.18
C LYS A 90 5.30 -3.55 -6.77
N ILE A 91 4.00 -3.77 -6.60
CA ILE A 91 3.07 -2.76 -6.11
C ILE A 91 2.40 -3.33 -4.87
N PHE A 92 2.49 -2.61 -3.75
CA PHE A 92 1.97 -3.04 -2.46
C PHE A 92 0.70 -2.29 -2.12
N VAL A 93 -0.35 -3.02 -1.74
CA VAL A 93 -1.67 -2.47 -1.44
C VAL A 93 -2.12 -2.93 -0.06
N PRO A 94 -2.05 -2.06 0.97
CA PRO A 94 -2.61 -2.39 2.28
C PRO A 94 -4.13 -2.49 2.21
N ILE A 95 -4.70 -3.50 2.87
CA ILE A 95 -6.14 -3.75 2.87
C ILE A 95 -6.62 -3.87 4.30
N HIS A 96 -7.56 -3.00 4.68
CA HIS A 96 -8.18 -3.02 6.01
C HIS A 96 -9.43 -3.89 5.98
N LYS A 97 -9.46 -4.90 6.85
CA LYS A 97 -10.62 -5.79 6.99
C LYS A 97 -11.11 -5.72 8.43
N GLU A 98 -12.16 -4.94 8.64
CA GLU A 98 -12.71 -4.68 9.98
C GLU A 98 -11.63 -4.10 10.91
N VAL A 99 -11.06 -4.91 11.80
CA VAL A 99 -9.98 -4.49 12.70
C VAL A 99 -8.62 -5.02 12.30
N HIS A 100 -8.56 -5.78 11.19
CA HIS A 100 -7.34 -6.49 10.77
C HIS A 100 -6.79 -5.92 9.47
N TRP A 101 -5.47 -5.92 9.33
CA TRP A 101 -4.79 -5.47 8.12
C TRP A 101 -4.24 -6.65 7.33
N CYS A 102 -4.48 -6.63 6.02
CA CYS A 102 -3.93 -7.58 5.08
C CYS A 102 -3.10 -6.81 4.05
N LEU A 103 -2.28 -7.53 3.28
CA LEU A 103 -1.46 -6.93 2.25
C LEU A 103 -1.64 -7.68 0.93
N ALA A 104 -1.99 -6.93 -0.12
CA ALA A 104 -1.97 -7.46 -1.47
C ALA A 104 -0.73 -6.95 -2.19
N VAL A 105 -0.16 -7.78 -3.04
CA VAL A 105 1.03 -7.44 -3.82
C VAL A 105 0.76 -7.77 -5.28
N ILE A 106 0.93 -6.78 -6.14
CA ILE A 106 0.98 -7.00 -7.58
C ILE A 106 2.47 -7.18 -7.90
N ASN A 107 2.88 -8.44 -8.07
CA ASN A 107 4.27 -8.79 -8.32
C ASN A 107 4.50 -8.91 -9.82
N LYS A 108 4.86 -7.81 -10.46
CA LYS A 108 5.05 -7.76 -11.89
C LYS A 108 6.33 -8.49 -12.33
N LYS A 109 7.33 -8.49 -11.47
CA LYS A 109 8.59 -9.19 -11.75
C LYS A 109 8.37 -10.69 -11.96
N ASP A 110 7.56 -11.31 -11.11
CA ASP A 110 7.26 -12.75 -11.17
C ASP A 110 5.89 -13.04 -11.78
N GLU A 111 5.23 -12.02 -12.32
CA GLU A 111 3.94 -12.13 -13.02
C GLU A 111 2.85 -12.80 -12.19
N LYS A 112 2.70 -12.38 -10.92
CA LYS A 112 1.69 -12.95 -10.04
C LYS A 112 1.08 -11.92 -9.10
N PHE A 113 -0.10 -12.24 -8.58
CA PHE A 113 -0.76 -11.50 -7.52
C PHE A 113 -0.68 -12.31 -6.23
N GLN A 114 -0.47 -11.62 -5.12
CA GLN A 114 -0.35 -12.26 -3.82
C GLN A 114 -1.28 -11.58 -2.81
N TYR A 115 -1.86 -12.38 -1.95
CA TYR A 115 -2.66 -11.89 -0.84
C TYR A 115 -2.09 -12.45 0.46
N LEU A 116 -1.64 -11.58 1.34
CA LEU A 116 -0.94 -11.95 2.57
C LEU A 116 -1.78 -11.56 3.77
N ASP A 117 -2.18 -12.56 4.53
CA ASP A 117 -2.98 -12.39 5.73
C ASP A 117 -2.37 -13.24 6.85
N SER A 118 -1.92 -12.57 7.92
CA SER A 118 -1.30 -13.25 9.05
C SER A 118 -2.26 -14.19 9.79
N LEU A 119 -3.56 -13.99 9.62
CA LEU A 119 -4.59 -14.86 10.18
C LEU A 119 -5.01 -15.98 9.21
N ARG A 120 -4.33 -16.08 8.07
CA ARG A 120 -4.56 -17.09 7.03
C ARG A 120 -5.97 -17.04 6.43
N GLY A 121 -6.61 -15.87 6.47
CA GLY A 121 -7.90 -15.65 5.82
C GLY A 121 -7.75 -15.52 4.33
N ARG A 122 -8.89 -15.54 3.63
CA ARG A 122 -8.96 -15.32 2.19
C ARG A 122 -10.07 -14.33 1.90
N ASP A 123 -9.85 -13.50 0.89
CA ASP A 123 -10.88 -12.59 0.41
C ASP A 123 -11.02 -12.78 -1.09
N PRO A 124 -12.10 -13.46 -1.54
CA PRO A 124 -12.28 -13.75 -2.95
C PRO A 124 -12.50 -12.51 -3.82
N CYS A 125 -12.82 -11.35 -3.21
CA CYS A 125 -13.05 -10.12 -3.96
C CYS A 125 -11.77 -9.38 -4.34
N VAL A 126 -10.70 -9.56 -3.57
CA VAL A 126 -9.47 -8.77 -3.73
C VAL A 126 -8.78 -9.05 -5.07
N MET A 127 -8.57 -10.30 -5.41
CA MET A 127 -7.82 -10.64 -6.62
C MET A 127 -8.50 -10.16 -7.91
N PRO A 128 -9.81 -10.39 -8.11
CA PRO A 128 -10.48 -9.86 -9.30
C PRO A 128 -10.40 -8.34 -9.40
N ILE A 129 -10.52 -7.63 -8.28
CA ILE A 129 -10.44 -6.18 -8.26
C ILE A 129 -9.05 -5.70 -8.67
N LEU A 130 -8.00 -6.32 -8.14
CA LEU A 130 -6.63 -5.94 -8.48
C LEU A 130 -6.26 -6.30 -9.91
N VAL A 131 -6.76 -7.42 -10.43
CA VAL A 131 -6.57 -7.77 -11.84
C VAL A 131 -7.22 -6.72 -12.73
N SER A 132 -8.45 -6.32 -12.43
CA SER A 132 -9.13 -5.25 -13.16
C SER A 132 -8.35 -3.94 -13.12
N PHE A 133 -7.81 -3.58 -11.94
CA PHE A 133 -6.99 -2.38 -11.78
C PHE A 133 -5.71 -2.47 -12.61
N ALA A 134 -5.05 -3.61 -12.61
CA ALA A 134 -3.79 -3.80 -13.34
C ALA A 134 -3.96 -3.73 -14.86
N ASP A 135 -5.15 -4.03 -15.36
CA ASP A 135 -5.44 -4.01 -16.80
C ASP A 135 -5.82 -2.61 -17.32
N MET A 136 -5.90 -1.61 -16.43
CA MET A 136 -6.29 -0.24 -16.83
C MET A 136 -5.15 0.56 -17.47
#